data_a3cccf06333084a93401bdaa59e86fe4
#
_entry.id   a3cccf06333084a93401bdaa59e86fe4
#
_cell.length_a   1.000
_cell.length_b   1.000
_cell.length_c   1.000
_cell.angle_alpha   90.00
_cell.angle_beta   90.00
_cell.angle_gamma   90.00
#
_symmetry.space_group_name_H-M   'P 1'
#
loop_
_entity.id
_entity.type
_entity.pdbx_description
1 polymer ?
#
loop_
_entity_poly.entity_id
_entity_poly.type
_entity_poly.pdbx_seq_one_letter_code
_entity_poly.pdbx_strand_id
1 'polypeptide(L)'
;MPNANATATVWNCPNYTGELYLIGANQTPFLNMIGGLQGGSVRTVSSFEFPLAQPWALESASQPAVTETASLSAPNPWTYVRGQDTNTVQIFHRAVTVSYAKQSVTGAIVADATTGLVDQNENQPVMNERDFQITAHMRQIAVNADYTFLNGAYQKATDAGTAAKTRGIITACTSNTVAAGGVALSRNLLNELIRTMASNGSEFMNPVIFCNAFQKQRISEIYGYAPDSRNVGGLNINQIETDFAILGVVWAPNVPTSTLLIADLSVCSPVFLPVPEKGVLFYEELSKTGAAEKGQIYGQIGIDYGPEEYHGTITGLATS
;
A
#
# COMPACT_ATOMS: atom_id res chain seq x y z
N MET A 1 -4.06 10.45 -20.71
CA MET A 1 -5.20 10.62 -19.78
C MET A 1 -5.65 12.07 -19.84
N PRO A 2 -6.94 12.39 -19.94
CA PRO A 2 -7.38 13.76 -19.78
C PRO A 2 -6.94 14.23 -18.40
N ASN A 3 -6.23 15.34 -18.35
CA ASN A 3 -5.74 15.94 -17.11
C ASN A 3 -6.96 16.27 -16.24
N ALA A 4 -7.15 15.51 -15.15
CA ALA A 4 -8.10 15.86 -14.11
C ALA A 4 -7.75 17.18 -13.39
N ASN A 5 -6.61 17.78 -13.77
CA ASN A 5 -6.11 19.08 -13.33
C ASN A 5 -6.51 20.22 -14.27
N ALA A 6 -7.54 20.06 -15.11
CA ALA A 6 -8.11 21.20 -15.79
C ALA A 6 -8.58 22.16 -14.69
N THR A 7 -7.84 23.25 -14.55
CA THR A 7 -8.13 24.34 -13.63
C THR A 7 -9.52 24.86 -13.96
N ALA A 8 -10.54 24.35 -13.26
CA ALA A 8 -11.87 24.95 -13.27
C ALA A 8 -11.67 26.34 -12.66
N THR A 9 -11.57 27.36 -13.49
CA THR A 9 -11.66 28.75 -13.04
C THR A 9 -13.08 29.00 -12.58
N VAL A 10 -13.28 29.97 -11.70
CA VAL A 10 -14.60 30.39 -11.18
C VAL A 10 -15.63 30.57 -12.29
N TRP A 11 -15.19 31.00 -13.48
CA TRP A 11 -16.05 31.26 -14.65
C TRP A 11 -16.36 30.00 -15.47
N ASN A 12 -15.63 28.91 -15.27
CA ASN A 12 -15.79 27.64 -15.96
C ASN A 12 -16.12 26.49 -15.00
N CYS A 13 -16.67 26.78 -13.84
CA CYS A 13 -17.21 25.73 -12.98
C CYS A 13 -18.32 25.02 -13.74
N PRO A 14 -18.18 23.74 -14.11
CA PRO A 14 -19.25 23.01 -14.74
C PRO A 14 -20.41 22.89 -13.77
N ASN A 15 -21.62 23.08 -14.28
CA ASN A 15 -22.82 22.81 -13.50
C ASN A 15 -22.97 21.28 -13.43
N TYR A 16 -22.65 20.70 -12.28
CA TYR A 16 -22.76 19.26 -12.06
C TYR A 16 -24.22 18.90 -11.77
N THR A 17 -24.90 18.40 -12.77
CA THR A 17 -26.17 17.70 -12.60
C THR A 17 -25.93 16.21 -12.71
N GLY A 18 -26.13 15.45 -11.62
CA GLY A 18 -25.98 14.01 -11.61
C GLY A 18 -24.84 13.48 -10.73
N GLU A 19 -24.42 12.26 -10.96
CA GLU A 19 -23.39 11.58 -10.15
C GLU A 19 -21.97 11.95 -10.59
N LEU A 20 -21.08 12.10 -9.61
CA LEU A 20 -19.65 12.36 -9.86
C LEU A 20 -18.90 11.05 -9.87
N TYR A 21 -18.24 10.71 -10.99
CA TYR A 21 -17.47 9.49 -11.14
C TYR A 21 -15.98 9.76 -10.98
N LEU A 22 -15.32 9.00 -10.12
CA LEU A 22 -13.87 9.00 -9.98
C LEU A 22 -13.26 8.12 -11.08
N ILE A 23 -12.51 8.72 -12.00
CA ILE A 23 -11.85 8.03 -13.11
C ILE A 23 -10.41 7.73 -12.76
N GLY A 24 -9.96 6.50 -13.04
CA GLY A 24 -8.58 6.06 -12.87
C GLY A 24 -8.44 4.86 -11.93
N ALA A 25 -7.26 4.28 -11.92
CA ALA A 25 -6.91 3.14 -11.06
C ALA A 25 -6.52 3.64 -9.66
N ASN A 26 -7.53 4.08 -8.89
CA ASN A 26 -7.36 4.68 -7.56
C ASN A 26 -7.65 3.70 -6.42
N GLN A 27 -7.61 2.41 -6.69
CA GLN A 27 -7.82 1.39 -5.69
C GLN A 27 -6.56 1.17 -4.87
N THR A 28 -6.73 0.94 -3.57
CA THR A 28 -5.66 0.73 -2.61
C THR A 28 -5.83 -0.62 -1.91
N PRO A 29 -5.76 -1.74 -2.66
CA PRO A 29 -6.08 -3.05 -2.11
C PRO A 29 -5.08 -3.50 -1.04
N PHE A 30 -3.78 -3.24 -1.23
CA PHE A 30 -2.76 -3.60 -0.25
C PHE A 30 -2.98 -2.87 1.07
N LEU A 31 -3.12 -1.54 1.02
CA LEU A 31 -3.38 -0.72 2.20
C LEU A 31 -4.66 -1.16 2.94
N ASN A 32 -5.73 -1.44 2.21
CA ASN A 32 -7.00 -1.87 2.82
C ASN A 32 -6.87 -3.23 3.52
N MET A 33 -6.10 -4.16 2.97
CA MET A 33 -5.91 -5.49 3.54
C MET A 33 -5.02 -5.51 4.78
N ILE A 34 -4.11 -4.54 4.93
CA ILE A 34 -3.26 -4.42 6.14
C ILE A 34 -3.88 -3.55 7.25
N GLY A 35 -5.14 -3.10 7.09
CA GLY A 35 -5.89 -2.36 8.10
C GLY A 35 -6.19 -0.90 7.77
N GLY A 36 -5.77 -0.38 6.63
CA GLY A 36 -6.05 0.99 6.19
C GLY A 36 -5.30 2.06 7.00
N LEU A 37 -5.75 3.31 6.87
CA LEU A 37 -5.16 4.45 7.60
C LEU A 37 -5.86 4.77 8.94
N GLN A 38 -6.96 4.12 9.25
CA GLN A 38 -7.81 4.46 10.41
C GLN A 38 -8.26 3.28 11.28
N GLY A 39 -7.83 2.06 10.98
CA GLY A 39 -8.36 0.91 11.70
C GLY A 39 -7.44 -0.30 11.69
N GLY A 40 -7.76 -1.32 12.47
CA GLY A 40 -7.04 -2.57 12.53
C GLY A 40 -5.78 -2.53 13.41
N SER A 41 -4.77 -3.26 13.04
CA SER A 41 -3.49 -3.36 13.77
C SER A 41 -2.60 -2.14 13.50
N VAL A 42 -2.97 -0.99 14.05
CA VAL A 42 -2.16 0.23 13.94
C VAL A 42 -1.04 0.19 14.96
N ARG A 43 0.20 0.22 14.47
CA ARG A 43 1.38 0.38 15.31
C ARG A 43 1.76 1.86 15.40
N THR A 44 1.93 2.38 16.61
CA THR A 44 2.45 3.73 16.84
C THR A 44 3.92 3.68 17.26
N VAL A 45 4.70 4.62 16.78
CA VAL A 45 6.11 4.77 17.09
C VAL A 45 6.40 6.16 17.64
N SER A 46 7.53 6.31 18.33
CA SER A 46 7.94 7.56 18.98
C SER A 46 9.07 8.28 18.24
N SER A 47 9.59 7.71 17.16
CA SER A 47 10.65 8.29 16.34
C SER A 47 10.42 8.02 14.85
N PHE A 48 11.07 8.80 13.99
CA PHE A 48 11.02 8.60 12.54
C PHE A 48 11.57 7.25 12.12
N GLU A 49 12.64 6.79 12.74
CA GLU A 49 13.21 5.46 12.51
C GLU A 49 12.66 4.51 13.56
N PHE A 50 12.19 3.34 13.10
CA PHE A 50 11.64 2.32 13.97
C PHE A 50 12.19 0.94 13.60
N PRO A 51 12.36 0.05 14.60
CA PRO A 51 12.82 -1.29 14.35
C PRO A 51 11.71 -2.13 13.71
N LEU A 52 12.08 -2.89 12.70
CA LEU A 52 11.32 -4.01 12.17
C LEU A 52 11.52 -5.27 13.01
N ALA A 53 11.01 -6.40 12.53
CA ALA A 53 11.29 -7.69 13.13
C ALA A 53 12.80 -7.96 13.22
N GLN A 54 13.21 -8.70 14.25
CA GLN A 54 14.60 -9.11 14.47
C GLN A 54 14.78 -10.56 14.01
N PRO A 55 15.23 -10.81 12.78
CA PRO A 55 15.45 -12.16 12.31
C PRO A 55 16.60 -12.81 13.07
N TRP A 56 16.46 -14.08 13.40
CA TRP A 56 17.53 -14.95 13.89
C TRP A 56 17.35 -16.34 13.29
N ALA A 57 18.43 -17.03 13.03
CA ALA A 57 18.40 -18.34 12.45
C ALA A 57 19.10 -19.36 13.33
N LEU A 58 18.58 -20.56 13.33
CA LEU A 58 19.26 -21.72 13.88
C LEU A 58 20.35 -22.21 12.90
N GLU A 59 21.32 -22.92 13.40
CA GLU A 59 22.23 -23.68 12.53
C GLU A 59 21.47 -24.69 11.70
N SER A 60 22.04 -25.02 10.54
CA SER A 60 21.51 -26.10 9.71
C SER A 60 21.53 -27.40 10.51
N ALA A 61 20.44 -28.15 10.42
CA ALA A 61 20.36 -29.46 11.09
C ALA A 61 21.50 -30.37 10.67
N SER A 62 22.22 -30.88 11.64
CA SER A 62 23.29 -31.84 11.45
C SER A 62 23.22 -32.94 12.51
N GLN A 63 23.70 -34.16 12.19
CA GLN A 63 23.75 -35.20 13.18
C GLN A 63 24.95 -34.94 14.11
N PRO A 64 24.71 -34.71 15.43
CA PRO A 64 25.82 -34.54 16.37
C PRO A 64 26.70 -35.81 16.44
N ALA A 65 28.00 -35.60 16.32
CA ALA A 65 29.00 -36.70 16.41
C ALA A 65 29.95 -36.45 17.57
N VAL A 66 29.44 -36.49 18.79
CA VAL A 66 30.21 -36.29 20.02
C VAL A 66 30.64 -37.68 20.53
N THR A 67 31.96 -37.90 20.66
CA THR A 67 32.50 -39.11 21.24
C THR A 67 32.44 -39.07 22.78
N GLU A 68 32.48 -40.25 23.41
CA GLU A 68 32.49 -40.32 24.89
C GLU A 68 33.66 -39.49 25.47
N THR A 69 34.86 -39.62 24.91
CA THR A 69 36.02 -38.85 25.34
C THR A 69 35.81 -37.33 25.18
N ALA A 70 35.22 -36.89 24.10
CA ALA A 70 34.93 -35.47 23.87
C ALA A 70 33.86 -34.93 24.82
N SER A 71 32.91 -35.79 25.26
CA SER A 71 31.86 -35.39 26.21
C SER A 71 32.38 -35.12 27.61
N LEU A 72 33.57 -35.58 27.95
CA LEU A 72 34.21 -35.30 29.24
C LEU A 72 34.80 -33.88 29.34
N SER A 73 34.87 -33.17 28.25
CA SER A 73 35.34 -31.79 28.19
C SER A 73 34.15 -30.86 27.97
N ALA A 74 34.15 -29.66 28.61
CA ALA A 74 33.11 -28.66 28.36
C ALA A 74 33.09 -28.26 26.89
N PRO A 75 31.92 -28.22 26.24
CA PRO A 75 31.82 -27.79 24.86
C PRO A 75 32.19 -26.31 24.71
N ASN A 76 32.65 -25.92 23.54
CA ASN A 76 32.88 -24.51 23.23
C ASN A 76 31.54 -23.72 23.29
N PRO A 77 31.55 -22.56 23.91
CA PRO A 77 30.32 -21.73 23.97
C PRO A 77 29.94 -21.28 22.56
N TRP A 78 28.64 -21.41 22.26
CA TRP A 78 28.06 -20.96 21.02
C TRP A 78 27.00 -19.86 21.33
N THR A 79 26.95 -18.82 20.49
CA THR A 79 26.03 -17.71 20.68
C THR A 79 25.29 -17.43 19.38
N TYR A 80 23.95 -17.46 19.44
CA TYR A 80 23.12 -17.02 18.32
C TYR A 80 23.08 -15.50 18.26
N VAL A 81 23.30 -14.95 17.07
CA VAL A 81 23.24 -13.51 16.82
C VAL A 81 21.86 -13.15 16.27
N ARG A 82 21.27 -12.10 16.82
CA ARG A 82 20.02 -11.50 16.34
C ARG A 82 20.33 -10.31 15.44
N GLY A 83 19.74 -10.31 14.24
CA GLY A 83 19.76 -9.15 13.37
C GLY A 83 18.71 -8.11 13.82
N GLN A 84 18.86 -6.89 13.38
CA GLN A 84 17.84 -5.85 13.49
C GLN A 84 17.80 -5.08 12.17
N ASP A 85 16.64 -5.06 11.51
CA ASP A 85 16.39 -4.16 10.40
C ASP A 85 15.54 -2.97 10.87
N THR A 86 15.63 -1.86 10.15
CA THR A 86 14.92 -0.61 10.48
C THR A 86 14.20 -0.07 9.27
N ASN A 87 13.06 0.59 9.51
CA ASN A 87 12.36 1.37 8.51
C ASN A 87 12.09 2.76 9.06
N THR A 88 11.60 3.65 8.22
CA THR A 88 11.29 5.04 8.58
C THR A 88 9.84 5.38 8.27
N VAL A 89 9.26 6.30 9.03
CA VAL A 89 8.00 6.94 8.67
C VAL A 89 8.25 8.10 7.71
N GLN A 90 7.31 8.33 6.81
CA GLN A 90 7.35 9.37 5.79
C GLN A 90 6.26 10.40 6.06
N ILE A 91 6.54 11.67 5.78
CA ILE A 91 5.56 12.75 5.90
C ILE A 91 4.67 12.76 4.66
N PHE A 92 3.36 12.70 4.90
CA PHE A 92 2.33 12.94 3.90
C PHE A 92 1.66 14.29 4.22
N HIS A 93 1.79 15.24 3.31
CA HIS A 93 1.31 16.59 3.51
C HIS A 93 0.61 17.10 2.24
N ARG A 94 -0.62 17.62 2.40
CA ARG A 94 -1.42 18.21 1.34
C ARG A 94 -2.08 19.49 1.83
N ALA A 95 -2.03 20.54 1.03
CA ALA A 95 -2.72 21.78 1.29
C ALA A 95 -4.05 21.86 0.52
N VAL A 96 -5.06 22.40 1.17
CA VAL A 96 -6.37 22.68 0.59
C VAL A 96 -6.59 24.19 0.65
N THR A 97 -6.96 24.80 -0.48
CA THR A 97 -7.30 26.22 -0.56
C THR A 97 -8.53 26.39 -1.44
N VAL A 98 -9.57 26.99 -0.90
CA VAL A 98 -10.83 27.26 -1.62
C VAL A 98 -11.19 28.73 -1.48
N SER A 99 -11.33 29.42 -2.60
CA SER A 99 -11.74 30.86 -2.62
C SER A 99 -13.22 31.00 -2.28
N TYR A 100 -13.59 32.12 -1.67
CA TYR A 100 -15.02 32.43 -1.39
C TYR A 100 -15.84 32.51 -2.67
N ALA A 101 -15.25 33.02 -3.76
CA ALA A 101 -15.91 33.03 -5.06
C ALA A 101 -16.22 31.62 -5.56
N LYS A 102 -15.32 30.66 -5.36
CA LYS A 102 -15.57 29.25 -5.73
C LYS A 102 -16.64 28.62 -4.84
N GLN A 103 -16.64 28.91 -3.54
CA GLN A 103 -17.67 28.45 -2.62
C GLN A 103 -19.08 28.99 -2.99
N SER A 104 -19.14 30.24 -3.43
CA SER A 104 -20.44 30.85 -3.82
C SER A 104 -21.01 30.27 -5.11
N VAL A 105 -20.18 29.76 -6.01
CA VAL A 105 -20.60 29.17 -7.30
C VAL A 105 -21.04 27.71 -7.16
N THR A 106 -20.61 27.00 -6.15
CA THR A 106 -20.98 25.59 -5.93
C THR A 106 -22.40 25.36 -5.46
N GLY A 107 -23.19 26.45 -5.37
CA GLY A 107 -24.65 26.36 -5.41
C GLY A 107 -25.36 25.91 -4.13
N ALA A 108 -24.70 25.88 -3.00
CA ALA A 108 -25.38 25.70 -1.72
C ALA A 108 -26.07 27.01 -1.32
N ILE A 109 -27.13 27.42 -2.04
CA ILE A 109 -28.06 28.42 -1.56
C ILE A 109 -29.03 27.68 -0.64
N VAL A 110 -28.80 27.78 0.65
CA VAL A 110 -29.78 27.32 1.63
C VAL A 110 -31.01 28.21 1.41
N ALA A 111 -32.14 27.61 1.09
CA ALA A 111 -33.40 28.30 0.99
C ALA A 111 -33.72 28.95 2.34
N ASP A 112 -33.53 30.25 2.42
CA ASP A 112 -34.07 31.01 3.54
C ASP A 112 -35.56 31.17 3.31
N ALA A 113 -36.37 30.58 4.18
CA ALA A 113 -37.83 30.67 4.15
C ALA A 113 -38.34 32.13 4.18
N THR A 114 -37.48 33.09 4.54
CA THR A 114 -37.76 34.50 4.65
C THR A 114 -37.60 35.25 3.32
N THR A 115 -36.72 34.78 2.43
CA THR A 115 -36.39 35.46 1.16
C THR A 115 -37.01 34.82 -0.07
N GLY A 116 -37.70 33.69 0.06
CA GLY A 116 -38.35 32.98 -1.05
C GLY A 116 -37.40 32.47 -2.14
N LEU A 117 -36.09 32.43 -1.88
CA LEU A 117 -35.10 31.80 -2.77
C LEU A 117 -35.25 30.29 -2.68
N VAL A 118 -35.72 29.68 -3.75
CA VAL A 118 -35.88 28.24 -3.85
C VAL A 118 -34.52 27.62 -4.10
N ASP A 119 -34.14 26.67 -3.27
CA ASP A 119 -32.99 25.82 -3.53
C ASP A 119 -33.25 25.02 -4.82
N GLN A 120 -32.54 25.38 -5.87
CA GLN A 120 -32.67 24.72 -7.19
C GLN A 120 -31.80 23.45 -7.27
N ASN A 121 -31.10 23.04 -6.18
CA ASN A 121 -29.99 22.14 -6.27
C ASN A 121 -30.07 20.91 -5.36
N GLU A 122 -31.23 20.33 -5.16
CA GLU A 122 -31.40 19.06 -4.43
C GLU A 122 -30.58 17.89 -5.05
N ASN A 123 -30.05 18.05 -6.25
CA ASN A 123 -29.32 17.03 -7.00
C ASN A 123 -27.86 17.39 -7.29
N GLN A 124 -27.23 18.31 -6.57
CA GLN A 124 -25.82 18.60 -6.79
C GLN A 124 -24.91 17.57 -6.06
N PRO A 125 -23.98 16.93 -6.76
CA PRO A 125 -23.09 15.92 -6.16
C PRO A 125 -22.05 16.52 -5.21
N VAL A 126 -21.87 17.85 -5.23
CA VAL A 126 -20.91 18.56 -4.39
C VAL A 126 -21.62 19.69 -3.66
N MET A 127 -22.06 19.42 -2.45
CA MET A 127 -22.75 20.43 -1.61
C MET A 127 -21.77 21.43 -0.98
N ASN A 128 -20.53 21.01 -0.68
CA ASN A 128 -19.49 21.83 -0.07
C ASN A 128 -18.14 21.55 -0.76
N GLU A 129 -17.63 22.54 -1.48
CA GLU A 129 -16.37 22.40 -2.21
C GLU A 129 -15.18 22.12 -1.27
N ARG A 130 -15.15 22.71 -0.08
CA ARG A 130 -14.10 22.46 0.90
C ARG A 130 -14.05 20.99 1.33
N ASP A 131 -15.19 20.43 1.68
CA ASP A 131 -15.30 19.04 2.15
C ASP A 131 -14.99 18.05 1.03
N PHE A 132 -15.42 18.37 -0.20
CA PHE A 132 -15.04 17.61 -1.39
C PHE A 132 -13.52 17.60 -1.59
N GLN A 133 -12.87 18.77 -1.52
CA GLN A 133 -11.42 18.88 -1.67
C GLN A 133 -10.67 18.11 -0.57
N ILE A 134 -11.12 18.21 0.67
CA ILE A 134 -10.54 17.45 1.79
C ILE A 134 -10.65 15.95 1.50
N THR A 135 -11.83 15.47 1.13
CA THR A 135 -12.07 14.05 0.83
C THR A 135 -11.20 13.56 -0.35
N ALA A 136 -11.10 14.36 -1.41
CA ALA A 136 -10.28 14.05 -2.57
C ALA A 136 -8.78 13.97 -2.22
N HIS A 137 -8.29 14.91 -1.41
CA HIS A 137 -6.90 14.90 -0.96
C HIS A 137 -6.60 13.77 0.02
N MET A 138 -7.53 13.41 0.92
CA MET A 138 -7.40 12.24 1.79
C MET A 138 -7.30 10.95 0.97
N ARG A 139 -8.14 10.81 -0.04
CA ARG A 139 -8.07 9.66 -0.95
C ARG A 139 -6.76 9.61 -1.73
N GLN A 140 -6.25 10.75 -2.17
CA GLN A 140 -4.95 10.83 -2.83
C GLN A 140 -3.79 10.44 -1.89
N ILE A 141 -3.88 10.80 -0.61
CA ILE A 141 -2.89 10.35 0.40
C ILE A 141 -2.94 8.83 0.54
N ALA A 142 -4.12 8.23 0.59
CA ALA A 142 -4.25 6.78 0.66
C ALA A 142 -3.64 6.08 -0.57
N VAL A 143 -3.85 6.60 -1.78
CA VAL A 143 -3.22 6.07 -3.00
C VAL A 143 -1.70 6.22 -2.96
N ASN A 144 -1.20 7.36 -2.50
CA ASN A 144 0.25 7.59 -2.36
C ASN A 144 0.86 6.68 -1.29
N ALA A 145 0.14 6.42 -0.19
CA ALA A 145 0.58 5.50 0.85
C ALA A 145 0.66 4.06 0.33
N ASP A 146 -0.38 3.59 -0.37
CA ASP A 146 -0.39 2.26 -1.00
C ASP A 146 0.76 2.09 -1.99
N TYR A 147 0.99 3.09 -2.87
CA TYR A 147 2.14 3.09 -3.78
C TYR A 147 3.47 3.03 -3.03
N THR A 148 3.62 3.82 -1.97
CA THR A 148 4.86 3.90 -1.18
C THR A 148 5.11 2.60 -0.42
N PHE A 149 4.08 1.99 0.14
CA PHE A 149 4.18 0.71 0.86
C PHE A 149 4.58 -0.44 -0.05
N LEU A 150 4.24 -0.38 -1.32
CA LEU A 150 4.66 -1.36 -2.32
C LEU A 150 6.06 -1.05 -2.88
N ASN A 151 6.30 0.20 -3.33
CA ASN A 151 7.46 0.56 -4.16
C ASN A 151 8.45 1.53 -3.49
N GLY A 152 8.22 1.94 -2.25
CA GLY A 152 9.03 2.96 -1.58
C GLY A 152 10.52 2.60 -1.53
N ALA A 153 11.38 3.57 -1.82
CA ALA A 153 12.82 3.45 -1.64
C ALA A 153 13.22 4.02 -0.28
N TYR A 154 13.96 3.24 0.51
CA TYR A 154 14.39 3.66 1.84
C TYR A 154 15.30 4.89 1.81
N GLN A 155 14.99 5.85 2.65
CA GLN A 155 15.87 7.00 2.92
C GLN A 155 15.71 7.43 4.38
N LYS A 156 16.81 7.40 5.12
CA LYS A 156 16.86 7.94 6.47
C LYS A 156 17.08 9.44 6.40
N ALA A 157 16.30 10.22 7.15
CA ALA A 157 16.58 11.64 7.35
C ALA A 157 17.81 11.81 8.24
N THR A 158 18.81 12.52 7.76
CA THR A 158 20.02 12.87 8.50
C THR A 158 19.95 14.27 9.10
N ASP A 159 19.09 15.11 8.54
CA ASP A 159 18.85 16.49 8.95
C ASP A 159 17.42 16.92 8.57
N ALA A 160 17.03 18.13 8.95
CA ALA A 160 15.70 18.68 8.65
C ALA A 160 15.45 18.94 7.15
N GLY A 161 16.49 19.01 6.33
CA GLY A 161 16.40 19.20 4.86
C GLY A 161 16.30 17.89 4.09
N THR A 162 16.59 16.76 4.73
CA THR A 162 16.57 15.44 4.09
C THR A 162 15.24 14.73 4.37
N ALA A 163 14.48 14.43 3.31
CA ALA A 163 13.20 13.73 3.44
C ALA A 163 13.40 12.29 3.92
N ALA A 164 12.70 11.88 4.97
CA ALA A 164 12.54 10.48 5.33
C ALA A 164 11.62 9.80 4.31
N LYS A 165 11.99 8.60 3.84
CA LYS A 165 11.17 7.78 2.93
C LYS A 165 11.09 6.36 3.46
N THR A 166 9.89 5.85 3.60
CA THR A 166 9.67 4.47 4.04
C THR A 166 10.06 3.47 2.94
N ARG A 167 10.67 2.35 3.34
CA ARG A 167 10.96 1.24 2.43
C ARG A 167 9.68 0.49 2.13
N GLY A 168 9.39 0.27 0.85
CA GLY A 168 8.29 -0.56 0.41
C GLY A 168 8.67 -2.04 0.37
N ILE A 169 7.66 -2.90 0.37
CA ILE A 169 7.83 -4.34 0.49
C ILE A 169 8.56 -4.94 -0.73
N ILE A 170 8.29 -4.45 -1.94
CA ILE A 170 8.96 -4.93 -3.17
C ILE A 170 10.46 -4.62 -3.13
N THR A 171 10.83 -3.45 -2.62
CA THR A 171 12.25 -3.05 -2.50
C THR A 171 12.94 -3.69 -1.29
N ALA A 172 12.17 -4.16 -0.31
CA ALA A 172 12.68 -4.86 0.86
C ALA A 172 13.03 -6.33 0.55
N CYS A 173 12.28 -6.98 -0.34
CA CYS A 173 12.51 -8.38 -0.71
C CYS A 173 13.83 -8.52 -1.47
N THR A 174 14.83 -9.07 -0.83
CA THR A 174 16.15 -9.35 -1.40
C THR A 174 16.45 -10.84 -1.46
N SER A 175 16.08 -11.59 -0.43
CA SER A 175 16.37 -13.02 -0.29
C SER A 175 15.46 -13.89 -1.16
N ASN A 176 14.21 -13.53 -1.32
CA ASN A 176 13.20 -14.27 -2.07
C ASN A 176 12.86 -13.56 -3.39
N THR A 177 13.85 -13.39 -4.26
CA THR A 177 13.65 -12.76 -5.56
C THR A 177 13.96 -13.72 -6.69
N VAL A 178 13.02 -13.89 -7.61
CA VAL A 178 13.18 -14.65 -8.84
C VAL A 178 13.19 -13.69 -10.03
N ALA A 179 14.27 -13.70 -10.80
CA ALA A 179 14.40 -12.89 -12.00
C ALA A 179 13.83 -13.63 -13.21
N ALA A 180 12.74 -13.14 -13.79
CA ALA A 180 12.11 -13.76 -14.95
C ALA A 180 12.88 -13.52 -16.26
N GLY A 181 13.79 -12.53 -16.33
CA GLY A 181 14.62 -12.30 -17.52
C GLY A 181 13.83 -11.92 -18.78
N GLY A 182 12.69 -11.27 -18.64
CA GLY A 182 11.84 -10.84 -19.77
C GLY A 182 10.88 -11.90 -20.30
N VAL A 183 10.80 -13.08 -19.65
CA VAL A 183 9.83 -14.12 -20.07
C VAL A 183 8.46 -13.90 -19.41
N ALA A 184 7.43 -14.45 -20.05
CA ALA A 184 6.07 -14.40 -19.53
C ALA A 184 5.95 -15.20 -18.21
N LEU A 185 5.05 -14.76 -17.33
CA LEU A 185 4.72 -15.49 -16.11
C LEU A 185 4.30 -16.92 -16.45
N SER A 186 4.88 -17.88 -15.75
CA SER A 186 4.58 -19.31 -15.90
C SER A 186 4.38 -19.96 -14.54
N ARG A 187 3.71 -21.13 -14.53
CA ARG A 187 3.54 -21.93 -13.31
C ARG A 187 4.91 -22.28 -12.68
N ASN A 188 5.92 -22.54 -13.49
CA ASN A 188 7.25 -22.90 -13.00
C ASN A 188 7.90 -21.76 -12.22
N LEU A 189 7.83 -20.52 -12.73
CA LEU A 189 8.35 -19.33 -12.04
C LEU A 189 7.65 -19.10 -10.70
N LEU A 190 6.31 -19.27 -10.67
CA LEU A 190 5.55 -19.11 -9.43
C LEU A 190 5.94 -20.20 -8.41
N ASN A 191 6.01 -21.45 -8.84
CA ASN A 191 6.41 -22.55 -7.98
C ASN A 191 7.87 -22.40 -7.50
N GLU A 192 8.76 -21.88 -8.33
CA GLU A 192 10.13 -21.57 -7.95
C GLU A 192 10.18 -20.53 -6.84
N LEU A 193 9.43 -19.44 -6.96
CA LEU A 193 9.35 -18.42 -5.92
C LEU A 193 8.82 -19.00 -4.61
N ILE A 194 7.70 -19.74 -4.63
CA ILE A 194 7.09 -20.33 -3.44
C ILE A 194 8.07 -21.31 -2.77
N ARG A 195 8.76 -22.15 -3.56
CA ARG A 195 9.78 -23.08 -3.06
C ARG A 195 10.95 -22.33 -2.42
N THR A 196 11.39 -21.22 -3.01
CA THR A 196 12.47 -20.38 -2.45
C THR A 196 12.03 -19.77 -1.11
N MET A 197 10.84 -19.22 -1.03
CA MET A 197 10.25 -18.70 0.21
C MET A 197 10.17 -19.78 1.29
N ALA A 198 9.65 -20.97 0.94
CA ALA A 198 9.57 -22.10 1.87
C ALA A 198 10.96 -22.54 2.37
N SER A 199 11.96 -22.56 1.49
CA SER A 199 13.34 -22.93 1.84
C SER A 199 14.01 -21.89 2.75
N ASN A 200 13.60 -20.62 2.65
CA ASN A 200 14.10 -19.52 3.47
C ASN A 200 13.28 -19.31 4.75
N GLY A 201 12.30 -20.18 5.04
CA GLY A 201 11.59 -20.21 6.31
C GLY A 201 10.31 -19.37 6.37
N SER A 202 9.70 -19.06 5.23
CA SER A 202 8.36 -18.44 5.20
C SER A 202 7.31 -19.38 5.81
N GLU A 203 6.48 -18.86 6.73
CA GLU A 203 5.44 -19.65 7.39
C GLU A 203 4.10 -19.65 6.64
N PHE A 204 3.93 -18.79 5.62
CA PHE A 204 2.71 -18.69 4.81
C PHE A 204 1.41 -18.60 5.63
N MET A 205 1.35 -17.74 6.63
CA MET A 205 0.18 -17.61 7.50
C MET A 205 -1.02 -16.98 6.79
N ASN A 206 -0.77 -15.91 6.02
CA ASN A 206 -1.79 -15.24 5.20
C ASN A 206 -1.16 -14.71 3.90
N PRO A 207 -0.67 -15.61 3.03
CA PRO A 207 0.03 -15.21 1.82
C PRO A 207 -0.93 -14.75 0.74
N VAL A 208 -0.65 -13.59 0.14
CA VAL A 208 -1.45 -13.00 -0.94
C VAL A 208 -0.53 -12.57 -2.08
N ILE A 209 -0.95 -12.93 -3.30
CA ILE A 209 -0.30 -12.49 -4.54
C ILE A 209 -0.89 -11.13 -4.94
N PHE A 210 -0.02 -10.13 -5.02
CA PHE A 210 -0.35 -8.82 -5.58
C PHE A 210 0.28 -8.68 -6.97
N CYS A 211 -0.55 -8.35 -7.94
CA CYS A 211 -0.11 -8.22 -9.32
C CYS A 211 -0.90 -7.14 -10.07
N ASN A 212 -0.29 -6.62 -11.13
CA ASN A 212 -0.95 -5.71 -12.06
C ASN A 212 -2.01 -6.44 -12.90
N ALA A 213 -2.88 -5.71 -13.59
CA ALA A 213 -3.96 -6.25 -14.41
C ALA A 213 -3.47 -7.25 -15.48
N PHE A 214 -2.33 -6.97 -16.14
CA PHE A 214 -1.75 -7.86 -17.14
C PHE A 214 -1.34 -9.20 -16.52
N GLN A 215 -0.60 -9.18 -15.41
CA GLN A 215 -0.17 -10.41 -14.73
C GLN A 215 -1.35 -11.16 -14.11
N LYS A 216 -2.40 -10.45 -13.66
CA LYS A 216 -3.65 -11.07 -13.19
C LYS A 216 -4.33 -11.89 -14.29
N GLN A 217 -4.38 -11.36 -15.52
CA GLN A 217 -4.90 -12.10 -16.67
C GLN A 217 -4.05 -13.33 -16.98
N ARG A 218 -2.71 -13.19 -16.91
CA ARG A 218 -1.79 -14.33 -17.10
C ARG A 218 -1.98 -15.42 -16.05
N ILE A 219 -2.19 -15.08 -14.79
CA ILE A 219 -2.53 -16.07 -13.75
C ILE A 219 -3.82 -16.81 -14.13
N SER A 220 -4.84 -16.10 -14.59
CA SER A 220 -6.11 -16.70 -15.02
C SER A 220 -5.95 -17.63 -16.22
N GLU A 221 -5.04 -17.32 -17.15
CA GLU A 221 -4.71 -18.19 -18.29
C GLU A 221 -4.00 -19.47 -17.85
N ILE A 222 -3.06 -19.36 -16.88
CA ILE A 222 -2.24 -20.49 -16.41
C ILE A 222 -3.06 -21.49 -15.57
N TYR A 223 -3.97 -21.00 -14.73
CA TYR A 223 -4.72 -21.80 -13.77
C TYR A 223 -6.21 -21.93 -14.11
N GLY A 224 -6.72 -21.14 -15.07
CA GLY A 224 -8.11 -21.18 -15.48
C GLY A 224 -8.40 -22.44 -16.28
N TYR A 225 -9.30 -23.27 -15.80
CA TYR A 225 -9.90 -24.35 -16.57
C TYR A 225 -11.23 -23.88 -17.15
N ALA A 226 -11.32 -23.77 -18.47
CA ALA A 226 -12.58 -23.49 -19.16
C ALA A 226 -13.30 -24.83 -19.38
N PRO A 227 -14.52 -25.04 -18.81
CA PRO A 227 -15.33 -26.21 -19.15
C PRO A 227 -15.68 -26.21 -20.63
N ASP A 228 -15.62 -27.34 -21.29
CA ASP A 228 -15.81 -27.55 -22.75
C ASP A 228 -17.12 -27.03 -23.36
N SER A 229 -18.07 -26.56 -22.55
CA SER A 229 -19.39 -26.13 -23.00
C SER A 229 -19.72 -24.63 -22.75
N ARG A 230 -18.76 -23.81 -22.34
CA ARG A 230 -18.96 -22.38 -22.10
C ARG A 230 -17.88 -21.54 -22.77
N ASN A 231 -18.27 -20.62 -23.64
CA ASN A 231 -17.43 -19.49 -24.03
C ASN A 231 -17.30 -18.53 -22.85
N VAL A 232 -16.29 -18.74 -22.01
CA VAL A 232 -15.99 -17.86 -20.87
C VAL A 232 -14.80 -16.99 -21.26
N GLY A 233 -14.99 -15.68 -21.32
CA GLY A 233 -13.95 -14.71 -21.64
C GLY A 233 -12.85 -14.55 -20.57
N GLY A 234 -12.72 -15.51 -19.65
CA GLY A 234 -11.76 -15.59 -18.56
C GLY A 234 -12.42 -16.03 -17.25
N LEU A 235 -11.67 -16.73 -16.42
CA LEU A 235 -12.06 -17.08 -15.05
C LEU A 235 -11.44 -16.11 -14.08
N ASN A 236 -12.24 -15.50 -13.19
CA ASN A 236 -11.68 -14.67 -12.11
C ASN A 236 -11.14 -15.60 -11.01
N ILE A 237 -9.82 -15.80 -11.00
CA ILE A 237 -9.15 -16.59 -9.97
C ILE A 237 -8.82 -15.67 -8.80
N ASN A 238 -9.42 -15.96 -7.65
CA ASN A 238 -9.19 -15.22 -6.40
C ASN A 238 -8.25 -15.97 -5.44
N GLN A 239 -8.07 -17.27 -5.63
CA GLN A 239 -7.21 -18.13 -4.81
C GLN A 239 -6.52 -19.17 -5.69
N ILE A 240 -5.31 -19.52 -5.31
CA ILE A 240 -4.52 -20.61 -5.91
C ILE A 240 -4.09 -21.52 -4.77
N GLU A 241 -4.45 -22.78 -4.85
CA GLU A 241 -3.97 -23.82 -3.95
C GLU A 241 -2.63 -24.35 -4.46
N THR A 242 -1.64 -24.39 -3.58
CA THR A 242 -0.29 -24.90 -3.85
C THR A 242 0.09 -25.95 -2.81
N ASP A 243 1.21 -26.63 -3.03
CA ASP A 243 1.70 -27.66 -2.11
C ASP A 243 2.06 -27.12 -0.71
N PHE A 244 2.25 -25.81 -0.57
CA PHE A 244 2.69 -25.17 0.66
C PHE A 244 1.60 -24.36 1.33
N ALA A 245 0.74 -23.68 0.57
CA ALA A 245 -0.30 -22.80 1.10
C ALA A 245 -1.39 -22.48 0.07
N ILE A 246 -2.48 -21.92 0.55
CA ILE A 246 -3.51 -21.29 -0.29
C ILE A 246 -3.16 -19.81 -0.42
N LEU A 247 -2.89 -19.37 -1.63
CA LEU A 247 -2.52 -17.99 -1.95
C LEU A 247 -3.74 -17.22 -2.47
N GLY A 248 -4.06 -16.11 -1.82
CA GLY A 248 -5.02 -15.14 -2.38
C GLY A 248 -4.42 -14.45 -3.63
N VAL A 249 -5.25 -14.09 -4.62
CA VAL A 249 -4.79 -13.35 -5.81
C VAL A 249 -5.56 -12.05 -5.95
N VAL A 250 -4.86 -10.93 -5.76
CA VAL A 250 -5.44 -9.59 -5.74
C VAL A 250 -4.83 -8.73 -6.85
N TRP A 251 -5.70 -8.05 -7.58
CA TRP A 251 -5.27 -7.00 -8.49
C TRP A 251 -4.90 -5.75 -7.72
N ALA A 252 -3.67 -5.28 -7.87
CA ALA A 252 -3.14 -4.07 -7.28
C ALA A 252 -2.55 -3.17 -8.38
N PRO A 253 -3.18 -2.01 -8.67
CA PRO A 253 -2.74 -1.14 -9.75
C PRO A 253 -1.37 -0.51 -9.51
N ASN A 254 -0.95 -0.40 -8.25
CA ASN A 254 0.33 0.20 -7.86
C ASN A 254 1.52 -0.78 -7.93
N VAL A 255 1.28 -2.07 -8.20
CA VAL A 255 2.36 -3.03 -8.48
C VAL A 255 2.87 -2.83 -9.91
N PRO A 256 4.19 -2.74 -10.15
CA PRO A 256 4.75 -2.62 -11.49
C PRO A 256 4.33 -3.78 -12.40
N THR A 257 4.09 -3.51 -13.68
CA THR A 257 3.61 -4.52 -14.66
C THR A 257 4.56 -5.69 -14.83
N SER A 258 5.86 -5.46 -14.68
CA SER A 258 6.92 -6.46 -14.78
C SER A 258 7.20 -7.20 -13.47
N THR A 259 6.41 -6.96 -12.42
CA THR A 259 6.66 -7.50 -11.09
C THR A 259 5.42 -8.22 -10.56
N LEU A 260 5.64 -9.30 -9.83
CA LEU A 260 4.64 -9.99 -9.03
C LEU A 260 5.17 -10.05 -7.58
N LEU A 261 4.33 -9.75 -6.62
CA LEU A 261 4.66 -9.80 -5.20
C LEU A 261 3.81 -10.87 -4.52
N ILE A 262 4.44 -11.73 -3.74
CA ILE A 262 3.77 -12.55 -2.72
C ILE A 262 4.10 -11.93 -1.37
N ALA A 263 3.08 -11.47 -0.64
CA ALA A 263 3.25 -10.89 0.68
C ALA A 263 2.44 -11.68 1.71
N ASP A 264 3.05 -11.97 2.85
CA ASP A 264 2.32 -12.48 4.01
C ASP A 264 1.75 -11.27 4.79
N LEU A 265 0.43 -11.16 4.78
CA LEU A 265 -0.24 -10.02 5.41
C LEU A 265 -0.33 -10.14 6.94
N SER A 266 -0.01 -11.29 7.51
CA SER A 266 -0.05 -11.49 8.96
C SER A 266 0.99 -10.65 9.70
N VAL A 267 2.12 -10.35 9.02
CA VAL A 267 3.24 -9.56 9.56
C VAL A 267 3.26 -8.11 9.07
N CYS A 268 2.35 -7.75 8.16
CA CYS A 268 2.26 -6.41 7.63
C CYS A 268 1.33 -5.51 8.45
N SER A 269 1.78 -4.32 8.81
CA SER A 269 0.94 -3.34 9.47
C SER A 269 1.35 -1.91 9.13
N PRO A 270 0.41 -0.96 9.02
CA PRO A 270 0.75 0.45 8.91
C PRO A 270 1.30 0.97 10.24
N VAL A 271 2.30 1.84 10.15
CA VAL A 271 2.97 2.45 11.30
C VAL A 271 2.74 3.94 11.27
N PHE A 272 2.39 4.51 12.42
CA PHE A 272 2.13 5.93 12.56
C PHE A 272 3.03 6.57 13.63
N LEU A 273 3.51 7.77 13.34
CA LEU A 273 4.14 8.63 14.32
C LEU A 273 3.14 9.75 14.67
N PRO A 274 2.45 9.66 15.82
CA PRO A 274 1.42 10.63 16.17
C PRO A 274 2.01 11.99 16.52
N VAL A 275 1.35 13.06 16.10
CA VAL A 275 1.63 14.42 16.57
C VAL A 275 0.87 14.63 17.86
N PRO A 276 1.54 15.04 18.97
CA PRO A 276 0.85 15.30 20.23
C PRO A 276 -0.36 16.23 20.06
N GLU A 277 -1.48 15.89 20.70
CA GLU A 277 -2.75 16.61 20.70
C GLU A 277 -3.49 16.65 19.34
N LYS A 278 -2.86 16.25 18.22
CA LYS A 278 -3.46 16.30 16.87
C LYS A 278 -3.79 14.91 16.29
N GLY A 279 -3.06 13.88 16.69
CA GLY A 279 -3.29 12.51 16.23
C GLY A 279 -2.37 12.07 15.09
N VAL A 280 -2.79 11.04 14.33
CA VAL A 280 -1.96 10.33 13.33
C VAL A 280 -2.11 10.86 11.91
N LEU A 281 -3.32 11.22 11.52
CA LEU A 281 -3.65 11.85 10.25
C LEU A 281 -4.80 12.83 10.51
N PHE A 282 -4.56 14.12 10.32
CA PHE A 282 -5.50 15.16 10.69
C PHE A 282 -5.57 16.26 9.64
N TYR A 283 -6.73 16.92 9.61
CA TYR A 283 -6.92 18.18 8.91
C TYR A 283 -6.82 19.33 9.90
N GLU A 284 -6.12 20.40 9.53
CA GLU A 284 -5.96 21.61 10.32
C GLU A 284 -6.25 22.84 9.46
N GLU A 285 -7.05 23.75 10.00
CA GLU A 285 -7.28 25.03 9.37
C GLU A 285 -6.08 25.96 9.56
N LEU A 286 -5.64 26.59 8.47
CA LEU A 286 -4.57 27.56 8.47
C LEU A 286 -5.10 28.97 8.53
N SER A 287 -4.30 29.90 9.03
CA SER A 287 -4.63 31.33 9.08
C SER A 287 -4.99 31.87 7.69
N LYS A 288 -6.07 32.63 7.63
CA LYS A 288 -6.55 33.28 6.39
C LYS A 288 -5.59 34.39 5.97
N THR A 289 -5.17 34.37 4.72
CA THR A 289 -4.31 35.42 4.12
C THR A 289 -4.99 36.18 3.01
N GLY A 290 -6.32 36.08 2.90
CA GLY A 290 -7.13 36.71 1.86
C GLY A 290 -8.52 36.10 1.81
N ALA A 291 -9.26 36.34 0.71
CA ALA A 291 -10.62 35.85 0.51
C ALA A 291 -10.64 34.35 0.12
N ALA A 292 -10.05 33.50 0.96
CA ALA A 292 -10.01 32.07 0.78
C ALA A 292 -9.95 31.35 2.14
N GLU A 293 -10.49 30.15 2.19
CA GLU A 293 -10.26 29.21 3.27
C GLU A 293 -9.06 28.36 2.91
N LYS A 294 -8.18 28.19 3.90
CA LYS A 294 -6.95 27.38 3.76
C LYS A 294 -6.89 26.35 4.85
N GLY A 295 -6.44 25.18 4.50
CA GLY A 295 -6.17 24.10 5.45
C GLY A 295 -5.08 23.19 4.94
N GLN A 296 -4.63 22.34 5.81
CA GLN A 296 -3.66 21.31 5.50
C GLN A 296 -4.07 19.95 6.06
N ILE A 297 -3.72 18.92 5.34
CA ILE A 297 -3.82 17.54 5.81
C ILE A 297 -2.39 17.09 6.07
N TYR A 298 -2.13 16.57 7.26
CA TYR A 298 -0.80 16.14 7.66
C TYR A 298 -0.85 14.78 8.35
N GLY A 299 0.11 13.94 8.06
CA GLY A 299 0.31 12.65 8.72
C GLY A 299 1.71 12.12 8.50
N GLN A 300 2.19 11.32 9.46
CA GLN A 300 3.49 10.66 9.40
C GLN A 300 3.26 9.16 9.42
N ILE A 301 3.46 8.52 8.26
CA ILE A 301 3.00 7.16 7.99
C ILE A 301 4.16 6.34 7.41
N GLY A 302 4.31 5.11 7.87
CA GLY A 302 5.25 4.12 7.36
C GLY A 302 4.62 2.74 7.32
N ILE A 303 5.39 1.74 6.94
CA ILE A 303 4.98 0.33 6.93
C ILE A 303 5.96 -0.51 7.73
N ASP A 304 5.42 -1.38 8.58
CA ASP A 304 6.09 -2.54 9.13
C ASP A 304 5.68 -3.76 8.28
N TYR A 305 6.65 -4.36 7.63
CA TYR A 305 6.43 -5.55 6.80
C TYR A 305 7.00 -6.83 7.44
N GLY A 306 7.49 -6.73 8.70
CA GLY A 306 8.08 -7.87 9.39
C GLY A 306 9.39 -8.37 8.77
N PRO A 307 9.68 -9.68 8.86
CA PRO A 307 10.85 -10.28 8.21
C PRO A 307 10.70 -10.31 6.69
N GLU A 308 11.74 -9.93 5.94
CA GLU A 308 11.70 -9.94 4.47
C GLU A 308 11.54 -11.35 3.90
N GLU A 309 11.99 -12.36 4.62
CA GLU A 309 11.94 -13.78 4.23
C GLU A 309 10.49 -14.30 4.10
N TYR A 310 9.51 -13.62 4.70
CA TYR A 310 8.10 -13.98 4.58
C TYR A 310 7.45 -13.46 3.30
N HIS A 311 8.19 -12.64 2.55
CA HIS A 311 7.74 -12.06 1.28
C HIS A 311 8.60 -12.55 0.14
N GLY A 312 8.07 -12.46 -1.07
CA GLY A 312 8.82 -12.84 -2.26
C GLY A 312 8.38 -12.08 -3.50
N THR A 313 9.31 -11.86 -4.42
CA THR A 313 9.05 -11.12 -5.65
C THR A 313 9.52 -11.88 -6.89
N ILE A 314 8.75 -11.79 -7.97
CA ILE A 314 9.23 -12.11 -9.32
C ILE A 314 9.42 -10.78 -10.04
N THR A 315 10.61 -10.54 -10.57
CA THR A 315 10.96 -9.31 -11.26
C THR A 315 11.30 -9.56 -12.73
N GLY A 316 11.20 -8.53 -13.58
CA GLY A 316 11.54 -8.66 -14.99
C GLY A 316 10.61 -9.56 -15.80
N LEU A 317 9.33 -9.64 -15.45
CA LEU A 317 8.30 -10.33 -16.23
C LEU A 317 8.02 -9.58 -17.54
N ALA A 318 7.65 -10.33 -18.61
CA ALA A 318 7.14 -9.76 -19.83
C ALA A 318 5.85 -8.96 -19.55
N THR A 319 5.70 -7.85 -20.28
CA THR A 319 4.57 -6.90 -20.13
C THR A 319 3.71 -6.79 -21.38
N SER A 320 3.99 -7.60 -22.39
CA SER A 320 3.27 -7.66 -23.67
C SER A 320 3.28 -9.09 -24.21
#